data_867369fbceddeb13a9948940ffbf3e17
#
_entry.id   867369fbceddeb13a9948940ffbf3e17
#
_cell.length_a   1.000
_cell.length_b   1.000
_cell.length_c   1.000
_cell.angle_alpha   90.00
_cell.angle_beta   90.00
_cell.angle_gamma   90.00
#
_symmetry.space_group_name_H-M   'P 1'
#
loop_
_entity.id
_entity.type
_entity.pdbx_description
1 polymer ?
#
loop_
_entity_poly.entity_id
_entity_poly.type
_entity_poly.pdbx_seq_one_letter_code
_entity_poly.pdbx_strand_id
1 'polypeptide(L)'
;MKKQLIQVISVILVILTVLSVPTFAGFSDSGINGVITEITELLTGTTTGDDETTGETSTEPTTEETIEPTTKLTTEPTTEPTTEPAKTFDDYKDNDKIAVMYICTQQVGLGHAWIYIENTAECDLKVGCYDLKPDCGVSMGTFLLSRSDGGGLYYNVEAYCANKWGLKNKSWLKTELTKKQLIKVSDRIKQWNYWDLYFNCTFFAAEIWNCASKKKIIPLMFPFFIKWQILAKGGNKDVEMKPVEKTDCFKQRGSGKNAHIVQVKEGTLDSKLF
;
A
#
# COMPACT_ATOMS: atom_id res chain seq x y z
N MET A 1 -11.77 -1.35 33.40
CA MET A 1 -10.81 -2.35 33.88
C MET A 1 -10.77 -3.64 33.03
N LYS A 2 -11.86 -4.39 32.82
CA LYS A 2 -11.82 -5.66 32.04
C LYS A 2 -11.29 -5.50 30.61
N LYS A 3 -11.66 -4.44 29.88
CA LYS A 3 -11.15 -4.19 28.51
C LYS A 3 -9.64 -3.91 28.46
N GLN A 4 -9.13 -3.14 29.41
CA GLN A 4 -7.69 -2.85 29.52
C GLN A 4 -6.89 -4.10 29.88
N LEU A 5 -7.42 -4.93 30.78
CA LEU A 5 -6.77 -6.20 31.17
C LEU A 5 -6.68 -7.17 29.97
N ILE A 6 -7.73 -7.27 29.15
CA ILE A 6 -7.72 -8.09 27.94
C ILE A 6 -6.68 -7.58 26.93
N GLN A 7 -6.58 -6.27 26.74
CA GLN A 7 -5.57 -5.67 25.87
C GLN A 7 -4.15 -5.97 26.37
N VAL A 8 -3.89 -5.80 27.65
CA VAL A 8 -2.57 -6.10 28.25
C VAL A 8 -2.21 -7.57 28.10
N ILE A 9 -3.16 -8.49 28.38
CA ILE A 9 -2.94 -9.93 28.22
C ILE A 9 -2.66 -10.29 26.76
N SER A 10 -3.40 -9.70 25.81
CA SER A 10 -3.18 -9.92 24.37
C SER A 10 -1.79 -9.45 23.93
N VAL A 11 -1.33 -8.30 24.41
CA VAL A 11 0.01 -7.76 24.10
C VAL A 11 1.10 -8.64 24.71
N ILE A 12 0.94 -9.09 25.96
CA ILE A 12 1.90 -10.00 26.61
C ILE A 12 1.97 -11.33 25.85
N LEU A 13 0.83 -11.88 25.42
CA LEU A 13 0.79 -13.14 24.66
C LEU A 13 1.49 -12.99 23.30
N VAL A 14 1.34 -11.87 22.64
CA VAL A 14 2.01 -11.55 21.37
C VAL A 14 3.52 -11.40 21.58
N ILE A 15 3.95 -10.72 22.65
CA ILE A 15 5.38 -10.59 22.98
C ILE A 15 5.99 -11.97 23.26
N LEU A 16 5.31 -12.83 24.03
CA LEU A 16 5.78 -14.17 24.33
C LEU A 16 5.86 -15.06 23.09
N THR A 17 4.90 -14.96 22.15
CA THR A 17 4.95 -15.69 20.87
C THR A 17 6.07 -15.17 19.96
N VAL A 18 6.33 -13.88 19.93
CA VAL A 18 7.43 -13.30 19.15
C VAL A 18 8.79 -13.75 19.71
N LEU A 19 8.96 -13.76 21.03
CA LEU A 19 10.21 -14.18 21.68
C LEU A 19 10.47 -15.70 21.58
N SER A 20 9.44 -16.50 21.35
CA SER A 20 9.55 -17.96 21.21
C SER A 20 9.92 -18.44 19.80
N VAL A 21 9.99 -17.55 18.80
CA VAL A 21 10.36 -17.90 17.42
C VAL A 21 11.89 -17.91 17.28
N PRO A 22 12.51 -19.05 16.92
CA PRO A 22 13.98 -19.18 16.86
C PRO A 22 14.67 -18.28 15.81
N THR A 23 13.94 -17.60 14.97
CA THR A 23 14.45 -16.64 13.95
C THR A 23 14.92 -15.31 14.55
N PHE A 24 14.68 -15.04 15.83
CA PHE A 24 15.06 -13.78 16.51
C PHE A 24 16.49 -13.74 17.04
N ALA A 25 17.26 -14.80 16.91
CA ALA A 25 18.66 -14.86 17.41
C ALA A 25 19.66 -13.91 16.71
N GLY A 26 19.22 -13.07 15.78
CA GLY A 26 20.06 -12.09 15.05
C GLY A 26 19.67 -10.62 15.25
N PHE A 27 18.74 -10.31 16.14
CA PHE A 27 18.38 -8.92 16.44
C PHE A 27 19.39 -8.31 17.42
N SER A 28 19.96 -7.16 17.06
CA SER A 28 20.76 -6.36 18.00
C SER A 28 19.87 -5.80 19.11
N ASP A 29 20.44 -5.60 20.32
CA ASP A 29 19.75 -5.03 21.49
C ASP A 29 19.04 -3.70 21.19
N SER A 30 19.55 -2.92 20.25
CA SER A 30 18.92 -1.66 19.81
C SER A 30 17.57 -1.88 19.13
N GLY A 31 17.38 -2.98 18.42
CA GLY A 31 16.10 -3.32 17.77
C GLY A 31 15.02 -3.69 18.77
N ILE A 32 15.37 -4.47 19.80
CA ILE A 32 14.41 -4.91 20.83
C ILE A 32 13.99 -3.72 21.71
N ASN A 33 14.92 -2.86 22.10
CA ASN A 33 14.62 -1.68 22.92
C ASN A 33 13.68 -0.69 22.16
N GLY A 34 13.85 -0.51 20.85
CA GLY A 34 12.92 0.28 20.04
C GLY A 34 11.49 -0.29 20.04
N VAL A 35 11.33 -1.62 19.93
CA VAL A 35 10.01 -2.28 20.03
C VAL A 35 9.38 -2.06 21.40
N ILE A 36 10.16 -2.24 22.47
CA ILE A 36 9.66 -2.06 23.84
C ILE A 36 9.22 -0.64 24.07
N THR A 37 9.98 0.35 23.58
CA THR A 37 9.63 1.77 23.70
C THR A 37 8.33 2.09 22.95
N GLU A 38 8.19 1.70 21.67
CA GLU A 38 6.95 1.91 20.90
C GLU A 38 5.73 1.24 21.56
N ILE A 39 5.89 0.02 22.11
CA ILE A 39 4.81 -0.68 22.83
C ILE A 39 4.48 0.05 24.13
N THR A 40 5.48 0.55 24.86
CA THR A 40 5.28 1.29 26.10
C THR A 40 4.56 2.60 25.85
N GLU A 41 4.94 3.37 24.84
CA GLU A 41 4.25 4.59 24.42
C GLU A 41 2.79 4.34 24.04
N LEU A 42 2.51 3.26 23.32
CA LEU A 42 1.16 2.85 22.94
C LEU A 42 0.30 2.47 24.16
N LEU A 43 0.90 1.86 25.17
CA LEU A 43 0.20 1.42 26.38
C LEU A 43 0.00 2.54 27.41
N THR A 44 0.94 3.49 27.50
CA THR A 44 0.93 4.56 28.49
C THR A 44 0.27 5.83 27.99
N GLY A 45 0.08 5.98 26.68
CA GLY A 45 -0.46 7.20 26.06
C GLY A 45 0.46 8.41 26.21
N THR A 46 1.74 8.20 26.57
CA THR A 46 2.71 9.27 26.79
C THR A 46 3.42 9.54 25.45
N THR A 47 2.92 10.49 24.70
CA THR A 47 3.69 11.10 23.61
C THR A 47 4.68 12.08 24.22
N THR A 48 5.95 11.83 24.12
CA THR A 48 6.98 12.87 24.32
C THR A 48 6.85 13.85 23.15
N GLY A 49 6.12 14.91 23.37
CA GLY A 49 6.03 16.04 22.48
C GLY A 49 7.31 16.87 22.62
N ASP A 50 8.14 16.87 21.61
CA ASP A 50 9.13 17.92 21.44
C ASP A 50 8.44 19.11 20.77
N ASP A 51 8.23 20.11 21.62
CA ASP A 51 7.74 21.43 21.28
C ASP A 51 8.94 22.26 20.82
N GLU A 52 9.07 22.53 19.54
CA GLU A 52 9.92 23.61 19.05
C GLU A 52 9.15 24.53 18.12
N THR A 53 8.70 25.60 18.79
CA THR A 53 8.25 26.85 18.18
C THR A 53 9.45 27.63 17.67
N THR A 54 9.51 27.97 16.39
CA THR A 54 10.05 29.25 15.94
C THR A 54 9.41 29.64 14.62
N GLY A 55 8.73 30.76 14.68
CA GLY A 55 8.24 31.48 13.51
C GLY A 55 9.37 32.21 12.81
N GLU A 56 9.16 32.50 11.54
CA GLU A 56 9.48 33.81 10.97
C GLU A 56 8.82 33.99 9.60
N THR A 57 8.21 35.13 9.50
CA THR A 57 7.58 35.83 8.39
C THR A 57 8.64 36.26 7.36
N SER A 58 8.36 36.19 6.05
CA SER A 58 8.66 37.30 5.14
C SER A 58 8.28 37.08 3.67
N THR A 59 7.35 37.88 3.20
CA THR A 59 7.28 38.69 1.96
C THR A 59 7.56 38.07 0.59
N GLU A 60 6.52 38.17 -0.26
CA GLU A 60 6.57 38.30 -1.74
C GLU A 60 7.52 39.41 -2.22
N PRO A 61 7.96 39.34 -3.49
CA PRO A 61 7.23 40.11 -4.48
C PRO A 61 7.05 39.47 -5.87
N THR A 62 5.92 39.83 -6.44
CA THR A 62 5.48 39.79 -7.82
C THR A 62 6.51 40.33 -8.83
N THR A 63 6.70 39.62 -9.94
CA THR A 63 7.10 40.28 -11.21
C THR A 63 6.45 39.52 -12.37
N GLU A 64 5.49 40.17 -13.03
CA GLU A 64 4.98 39.83 -14.36
C GLU A 64 6.05 40.15 -15.41
N GLU A 65 6.33 39.21 -16.27
CA GLU A 65 6.98 39.48 -17.55
C GLU A 65 6.19 38.86 -18.71
N THR A 66 5.54 39.71 -19.47
CA THR A 66 4.85 39.46 -20.70
C THR A 66 5.88 39.24 -21.81
N ILE A 67 5.85 38.12 -22.50
CA ILE A 67 6.57 37.90 -23.76
C ILE A 67 5.61 37.42 -24.82
N GLU A 68 5.42 38.24 -25.89
CA GLU A 68 4.67 37.93 -27.09
C GLU A 68 5.28 36.76 -27.88
N PRO A 69 4.48 35.94 -28.56
CA PRO A 69 4.98 34.84 -29.39
C PRO A 69 5.26 35.30 -30.83
N THR A 70 6.51 35.20 -31.24
CA THR A 70 6.88 35.33 -32.67
C THR A 70 6.73 33.96 -33.35
N THR A 71 5.70 33.82 -34.15
CA THR A 71 5.41 32.66 -34.99
C THR A 71 6.42 32.57 -36.13
N LYS A 72 7.26 31.55 -36.14
CA LYS A 72 8.01 31.14 -37.33
C LYS A 72 7.56 29.74 -37.74
N LEU A 73 6.76 29.69 -38.77
CA LEU A 73 6.28 28.46 -39.41
C LEU A 73 7.43 27.84 -40.21
N THR A 74 8.05 26.80 -39.67
CA THR A 74 8.99 25.96 -40.40
C THR A 74 8.30 24.61 -40.66
N THR A 75 7.95 24.38 -41.92
CA THR A 75 7.40 23.10 -42.40
C THR A 75 8.52 22.08 -42.49
N GLU A 76 8.68 21.24 -41.47
CA GLU A 76 9.49 20.03 -41.56
C GLU A 76 8.67 18.87 -42.18
N PRO A 77 9.31 18.00 -42.99
CA PRO A 77 8.61 16.87 -43.59
C PRO A 77 8.17 15.90 -42.49
N THR A 78 6.88 15.70 -42.37
CA THR A 78 6.27 14.71 -41.49
C THR A 78 6.67 13.29 -41.94
N THR A 79 7.69 12.74 -41.35
CA THR A 79 7.94 11.28 -41.41
C THR A 79 6.84 10.63 -40.59
N GLU A 80 5.93 9.91 -41.21
CA GLU A 80 4.92 9.11 -40.48
C GLU A 80 5.65 8.16 -39.54
N PRO A 81 5.35 8.18 -38.23
CA PRO A 81 5.92 7.22 -37.32
C PRO A 81 5.41 5.83 -37.69
N THR A 82 6.30 4.95 -38.08
CA THR A 82 6.01 3.51 -38.20
C THR A 82 5.67 3.01 -36.81
N THR A 83 4.39 2.99 -36.45
CA THR A 83 3.92 2.52 -35.16
C THR A 83 4.04 0.99 -35.17
N GLU A 84 5.04 0.45 -34.50
CA GLU A 84 5.05 -0.98 -34.19
C GLU A 84 3.75 -1.34 -33.45
N PRO A 85 3.13 -2.51 -33.74
CA PRO A 85 1.92 -2.92 -33.06
C PRO A 85 2.17 -2.99 -31.55
N ALA A 86 1.29 -2.37 -30.77
CA ALA A 86 1.38 -2.36 -29.32
C ALA A 86 1.40 -3.80 -28.79
N LYS A 87 2.35 -4.12 -27.90
CA LYS A 87 2.42 -5.44 -27.25
C LYS A 87 1.14 -5.73 -26.47
N THR A 88 0.77 -7.00 -26.49
CA THR A 88 -0.32 -7.55 -25.67
C THR A 88 0.24 -8.35 -24.50
N PHE A 89 -0.61 -8.71 -23.54
CA PHE A 89 -0.19 -9.54 -22.40
C PHE A 89 0.37 -10.90 -22.85
N ASP A 90 -0.15 -11.45 -23.97
CA ASP A 90 0.27 -12.77 -24.47
C ASP A 90 1.66 -12.76 -25.09
N ASP A 91 2.15 -11.60 -25.53
CA ASP A 91 3.50 -11.44 -26.09
C ASP A 91 4.62 -11.57 -25.06
N TYR A 92 4.30 -11.42 -23.77
CA TYR A 92 5.25 -11.62 -22.68
C TYR A 92 5.39 -13.08 -22.30
N LYS A 93 6.63 -13.53 -22.07
CA LYS A 93 6.95 -14.88 -21.57
C LYS A 93 6.69 -14.97 -20.05
N ASP A 94 6.51 -16.17 -19.54
CA ASP A 94 6.25 -16.45 -18.11
C ASP A 94 7.26 -15.80 -17.16
N ASN A 95 8.53 -15.68 -17.57
CA ASN A 95 9.62 -15.13 -16.77
C ASN A 95 9.89 -13.63 -17.02
N ASP A 96 9.19 -12.99 -17.97
CA ASP A 96 9.35 -11.57 -18.22
C ASP A 96 8.80 -10.79 -17.05
N LYS A 97 9.56 -9.81 -16.57
CA LYS A 97 9.17 -8.91 -15.50
C LYS A 97 8.23 -7.84 -16.08
N ILE A 98 7.02 -7.79 -15.59
CA ILE A 98 5.95 -6.94 -16.15
C ILE A 98 5.28 -6.07 -15.12
N ALA A 99 5.61 -6.22 -13.84
CA ALA A 99 5.07 -5.39 -12.76
C ALA A 99 6.05 -5.31 -11.58
N VAL A 100 5.85 -4.33 -10.71
CA VAL A 100 6.52 -4.21 -9.41
C VAL A 100 5.46 -4.26 -8.32
N MET A 101 5.62 -5.16 -7.36
CA MET A 101 4.74 -5.28 -6.20
C MET A 101 5.43 -4.74 -4.96
N TYR A 102 4.68 -3.99 -4.16
CA TYR A 102 5.09 -3.44 -2.89
C TYR A 102 4.19 -3.99 -1.78
N ILE A 103 4.79 -4.39 -0.65
CA ILE A 103 4.07 -4.49 0.61
C ILE A 103 4.31 -3.21 1.38
N CYS A 104 3.24 -2.57 1.81
CA CYS A 104 3.25 -1.26 2.42
C CYS A 104 2.59 -1.28 3.80
N THR A 105 3.06 -0.39 4.67
CA THR A 105 2.41 -0.13 5.97
C THR A 105 2.38 1.35 6.27
N GLN A 106 1.42 1.74 7.10
CA GLN A 106 1.35 3.06 7.73
C GLN A 106 1.09 2.91 9.21
N GLN A 107 1.74 3.75 10.02
CA GLN A 107 1.61 3.75 11.49
C GLN A 107 0.93 5.03 11.96
N VAL A 108 -0.38 5.11 11.75
CA VAL A 108 -1.24 6.15 12.33
C VAL A 108 -2.42 5.43 12.97
N GLY A 109 -2.76 5.75 14.21
CA GLY A 109 -3.78 5.02 14.96
C GLY A 109 -3.43 3.54 15.15
N LEU A 110 -4.33 2.65 14.75
CA LEU A 110 -4.09 1.20 14.78
C LEU A 110 -3.16 0.72 13.67
N GLY A 111 -2.81 1.61 12.73
CA GLY A 111 -2.03 1.31 11.56
C GLY A 111 -2.81 0.56 10.48
N HIS A 112 -2.19 0.48 9.29
CA HIS A 112 -2.73 -0.25 8.14
C HIS A 112 -1.63 -0.91 7.34
N ALA A 113 -1.93 -2.02 6.66
CA ALA A 113 -1.03 -2.71 5.75
C ALA A 113 -1.77 -3.03 4.44
N TRP A 114 -1.07 -2.87 3.31
CA TRP A 114 -1.65 -3.07 1.99
C TRP A 114 -0.62 -3.54 0.96
N ILE A 115 -1.11 -3.95 -0.19
CA ILE A 115 -0.31 -4.23 -1.38
C ILE A 115 -0.50 -3.09 -2.38
N TYR A 116 0.59 -2.70 -3.03
CA TYR A 116 0.57 -1.78 -4.16
C TYR A 116 1.30 -2.43 -5.33
N ILE A 117 0.72 -2.37 -6.52
CA ILE A 117 1.29 -2.96 -7.74
C ILE A 117 1.34 -1.89 -8.82
N GLU A 118 2.52 -1.72 -9.42
CA GLU A 118 2.75 -0.87 -10.59
C GLU A 118 2.89 -1.74 -11.83
N ASN A 119 2.21 -1.32 -12.90
CA ASN A 119 2.36 -1.91 -14.22
C ASN A 119 3.61 -1.33 -14.89
N THR A 120 4.56 -2.18 -15.24
CA THR A 120 5.77 -1.82 -16.00
C THR A 120 5.79 -2.41 -17.41
N ALA A 121 4.67 -3.04 -17.83
CA ALA A 121 4.48 -3.53 -19.18
C ALA A 121 3.88 -2.44 -20.08
N GLU A 122 4.00 -2.64 -21.38
CA GLU A 122 3.44 -1.78 -22.42
C GLU A 122 1.94 -2.08 -22.72
N CYS A 123 1.33 -3.00 -21.97
CA CYS A 123 -0.06 -3.43 -22.13
C CYS A 123 -0.82 -3.39 -20.81
N ASP A 124 -2.14 -3.51 -20.89
CA ASP A 124 -3.00 -3.64 -19.73
C ASP A 124 -2.69 -4.95 -18.96
N LEU A 125 -2.63 -4.86 -17.64
CA LEU A 125 -2.48 -6.02 -16.76
C LEU A 125 -3.75 -6.24 -15.94
N LYS A 126 -4.06 -7.52 -15.65
CA LYS A 126 -5.15 -7.88 -14.75
C LYS A 126 -4.61 -8.12 -13.35
N VAL A 127 -5.00 -7.27 -12.39
CA VAL A 127 -4.61 -7.38 -10.97
C VAL A 127 -5.85 -7.65 -10.12
N GLY A 128 -6.05 -8.90 -9.72
CA GLY A 128 -7.34 -9.29 -9.16
C GLY A 128 -8.46 -9.09 -10.18
N CYS A 129 -9.43 -8.24 -9.82
CA CYS A 129 -10.52 -7.84 -10.70
C CYS A 129 -10.30 -6.50 -11.42
N TYR A 130 -9.17 -5.83 -11.18
CA TYR A 130 -8.86 -4.49 -11.67
C TYR A 130 -8.04 -4.56 -12.97
N ASP A 131 -8.40 -3.71 -13.95
CA ASP A 131 -7.65 -3.53 -15.20
C ASP A 131 -6.63 -2.39 -15.00
N LEU A 132 -5.36 -2.75 -14.88
CA LEU A 132 -4.27 -1.84 -14.59
C LEU A 132 -3.58 -1.41 -15.88
N LYS A 133 -3.73 -0.15 -16.26
CA LYS A 133 -3.13 0.44 -17.46
C LYS A 133 -1.60 0.52 -17.36
N PRO A 134 -0.88 0.58 -18.50
CA PRO A 134 0.55 0.86 -18.52
C PRO A 134 0.91 2.10 -17.68
N ASP A 135 2.06 2.07 -17.02
CA ASP A 135 2.57 3.14 -16.16
C ASP A 135 1.64 3.58 -15.02
N CYS A 136 0.56 2.84 -14.76
CA CYS A 136 -0.34 3.08 -13.64
C CYS A 136 -0.01 2.17 -12.45
N GLY A 137 -0.62 2.47 -11.30
CA GLY A 137 -0.52 1.67 -10.09
C GLY A 137 -1.89 1.42 -9.47
N VAL A 138 -2.02 0.32 -8.72
CA VAL A 138 -3.22 -0.02 -7.97
C VAL A 138 -2.86 -0.40 -6.53
N SER A 139 -3.50 0.23 -5.55
CA SER A 139 -3.40 -0.17 -4.15
C SER A 139 -4.54 -1.12 -3.78
N MET A 140 -4.28 -2.05 -2.87
CA MET A 140 -5.27 -3.04 -2.43
C MET A 140 -5.07 -3.33 -0.96
N GLY A 141 -6.14 -3.14 -0.18
CA GLY A 141 -6.17 -3.43 1.25
C GLY A 141 -7.54 -3.89 1.72
N THR A 142 -7.57 -4.55 2.87
CA THR A 142 -8.83 -4.99 3.46
C THR A 142 -9.25 -4.04 4.58
N PHE A 143 -10.51 -3.61 4.55
CA PHE A 143 -11.07 -2.62 5.45
C PHE A 143 -12.43 -3.05 6.00
N LEU A 144 -12.81 -2.43 7.12
CA LEU A 144 -14.18 -2.32 7.59
C LEU A 144 -14.58 -0.84 7.50
N LEU A 145 -14.81 -0.34 6.28
CA LEU A 145 -15.07 1.09 6.04
C LEU A 145 -16.44 1.55 6.55
N SER A 146 -17.46 0.69 6.51
CA SER A 146 -18.75 0.99 7.08
C SER A 146 -19.48 -0.26 7.53
N ARG A 147 -20.37 -0.14 8.54
CA ARG A 147 -21.22 -1.25 8.99
C ARG A 147 -22.21 -1.70 7.91
N SER A 148 -22.72 -0.76 7.11
CA SER A 148 -23.70 -1.04 6.05
C SER A 148 -23.09 -1.73 4.83
N ASP A 149 -21.80 -1.51 4.59
CA ASP A 149 -21.12 -2.10 3.43
C ASP A 149 -20.32 -3.37 3.77
N GLY A 150 -20.14 -3.62 5.07
CA GLY A 150 -19.35 -4.73 5.61
C GLY A 150 -17.86 -4.58 5.32
N GLY A 151 -17.08 -5.51 5.87
CA GLY A 151 -15.65 -5.61 5.58
C GLY A 151 -15.37 -6.19 4.19
N GLY A 152 -14.14 -6.09 3.73
CA GLY A 152 -13.72 -6.71 2.48
C GLY A 152 -12.50 -6.07 1.85
N LEU A 153 -12.19 -6.51 0.65
CA LEU A 153 -11.08 -6.02 -0.16
C LEU A 153 -11.50 -4.79 -0.97
N TYR A 154 -10.67 -3.77 -0.89
CA TYR A 154 -10.85 -2.52 -1.64
C TYR A 154 -9.63 -2.24 -2.52
N TYR A 155 -9.88 -1.59 -3.65
CA TYR A 155 -8.88 -1.14 -4.62
C TYR A 155 -8.79 0.37 -4.59
N ASN A 156 -7.57 0.90 -4.66
CA ASN A 156 -7.21 2.31 -4.78
C ASN A 156 -7.57 3.21 -3.58
N VAL A 157 -8.11 2.66 -2.49
CA VAL A 157 -8.46 3.47 -1.31
C VAL A 157 -7.22 4.10 -0.69
N GLU A 158 -6.12 3.36 -0.53
CA GLU A 158 -4.88 3.88 0.04
C GLU A 158 -4.21 4.92 -0.87
N ALA A 159 -4.21 4.68 -2.19
CA ALA A 159 -3.67 5.61 -3.17
C ALA A 159 -4.47 6.92 -3.19
N TYR A 160 -5.81 6.84 -3.17
CA TYR A 160 -6.69 7.99 -3.05
C TYR A 160 -6.46 8.77 -1.74
N CYS A 161 -6.38 8.07 -0.59
CA CYS A 161 -6.11 8.68 0.70
C CYS A 161 -4.73 9.35 0.76
N ALA A 162 -3.72 8.72 0.14
CA ALA A 162 -2.39 9.29 0.04
C ALA A 162 -2.39 10.60 -0.77
N ASN A 163 -3.11 10.64 -1.86
CA ASN A 163 -3.25 11.81 -2.71
C ASN A 163 -4.04 12.94 -2.01
N LYS A 164 -5.17 12.60 -1.40
CA LYS A 164 -6.08 13.60 -0.80
C LYS A 164 -5.59 14.17 0.53
N TRP A 165 -5.02 13.33 1.41
CA TRP A 165 -4.70 13.73 2.79
C TRP A 165 -3.23 13.60 3.15
N GLY A 166 -2.41 13.02 2.27
CA GLY A 166 -1.03 12.66 2.56
C GLY A 166 -0.93 11.55 3.61
N LEU A 167 -0.38 10.41 3.25
CA LEU A 167 -0.10 9.33 4.21
C LEU A 167 1.31 9.51 4.77
N LYS A 168 1.41 9.74 6.09
CA LYS A 168 2.69 9.86 6.82
C LYS A 168 3.14 8.50 7.38
N ASN A 169 4.41 8.39 7.77
CA ASN A 169 4.97 7.20 8.41
C ASN A 169 4.78 5.91 7.62
N LYS A 170 4.83 5.99 6.29
CA LYS A 170 4.78 4.82 5.40
C LYS A 170 6.09 4.06 5.44
N SER A 171 6.02 2.74 5.29
CA SER A 171 7.17 1.88 5.06
C SER A 171 6.82 0.86 3.99
N TRP A 172 7.77 0.49 3.15
CA TRP A 172 7.52 -0.42 2.05
C TRP A 172 8.74 -1.30 1.72
N LEU A 173 8.45 -2.46 1.15
CA LEU A 173 9.41 -3.36 0.56
C LEU A 173 8.90 -3.75 -0.84
N LYS A 174 9.78 -3.83 -1.84
CA LYS A 174 9.36 -4.16 -3.21
C LYS A 174 9.95 -5.45 -3.73
N THR A 175 9.28 -6.02 -4.72
CA THR A 175 9.74 -7.14 -5.53
C THR A 175 9.19 -7.00 -6.95
N GLU A 176 9.98 -7.36 -7.95
CA GLU A 176 9.51 -7.47 -9.32
C GLU A 176 8.66 -8.73 -9.47
N LEU A 177 7.62 -8.63 -10.28
CA LEU A 177 6.75 -9.74 -10.64
C LEU A 177 6.97 -10.15 -12.08
N THR A 178 7.21 -11.44 -12.28
CA THR A 178 7.13 -12.03 -13.62
C THR A 178 5.65 -12.22 -14.00
N LYS A 179 5.38 -12.42 -15.31
CA LYS A 179 4.04 -12.74 -15.82
C LYS A 179 3.39 -13.86 -15.03
N LYS A 180 4.10 -14.98 -14.84
CA LYS A 180 3.63 -16.13 -14.07
C LYS A 180 3.33 -15.80 -12.61
N GLN A 181 4.17 -14.97 -11.98
CA GLN A 181 3.95 -14.53 -10.60
C GLN A 181 2.75 -13.59 -10.49
N LEU A 182 2.57 -12.66 -11.43
CA LEU A 182 1.42 -11.75 -11.47
C LEU A 182 0.10 -12.52 -11.57
N ILE A 183 0.03 -13.54 -12.45
CA ILE A 183 -1.15 -14.41 -12.58
C ILE A 183 -1.48 -15.04 -11.21
N LYS A 184 -0.47 -15.65 -10.56
CA LYS A 184 -0.66 -16.27 -9.24
C LYS A 184 -1.12 -15.28 -8.18
N VAL A 185 -0.53 -14.10 -8.13
CA VAL A 185 -0.89 -13.00 -7.20
C VAL A 185 -2.32 -12.54 -7.48
N SER A 186 -2.66 -12.31 -8.75
CA SER A 186 -3.98 -11.87 -9.19
C SER A 186 -5.08 -12.88 -8.80
N ASP A 187 -4.83 -14.16 -9.02
CA ASP A 187 -5.77 -15.22 -8.64
C ASP A 187 -5.93 -15.32 -7.11
N ARG A 188 -4.86 -15.11 -6.35
CA ARG A 188 -4.95 -15.09 -4.89
C ARG A 188 -5.72 -13.89 -4.37
N ILE A 189 -5.54 -12.70 -4.95
CA ILE A 189 -6.30 -11.50 -4.63
C ILE A 189 -7.81 -11.75 -4.82
N LYS A 190 -8.24 -12.41 -5.90
CA LYS A 190 -9.66 -12.73 -6.15
C LYS A 190 -10.31 -13.61 -5.07
N GLN A 191 -9.52 -14.36 -4.29
CA GLN A 191 -10.07 -15.19 -3.21
C GLN A 191 -10.45 -14.37 -1.98
N TRP A 192 -9.88 -13.16 -1.81
CA TRP A 192 -10.15 -12.30 -0.66
C TRP A 192 -11.44 -11.49 -0.85
N ASN A 193 -12.39 -11.66 0.07
CA ASN A 193 -13.64 -10.88 0.09
C ASN A 193 -14.15 -10.65 1.51
N TYR A 194 -13.27 -10.69 2.50
CA TYR A 194 -13.66 -10.56 3.89
C TYR A 194 -12.64 -9.73 4.68
N TRP A 195 -13.07 -9.28 5.83
CA TRP A 195 -12.25 -8.67 6.86
C TRP A 195 -12.82 -9.03 8.22
N ASP A 196 -11.99 -9.47 9.14
CA ASP A 196 -12.29 -9.64 10.54
C ASP A 196 -11.06 -9.32 11.41
N LEU A 197 -11.16 -9.45 12.73
CA LEU A 197 -10.07 -9.09 13.65
C LEU A 197 -8.81 -9.96 13.44
N TYR A 198 -8.98 -11.22 13.07
CA TYR A 198 -7.86 -12.16 12.88
C TYR A 198 -7.34 -12.15 11.44
N PHE A 199 -8.26 -12.06 10.46
CA PHE A 199 -7.94 -12.01 9.02
C PHE A 199 -8.15 -10.59 8.50
N ASN A 200 -7.27 -9.70 8.95
CA ASN A 200 -7.31 -8.26 8.66
C ASN A 200 -6.33 -7.87 7.54
N CYS A 201 -6.07 -6.58 7.44
CA CYS A 201 -5.19 -6.01 6.43
C CYS A 201 -3.76 -6.58 6.45
N THR A 202 -3.24 -6.96 7.62
CA THR A 202 -1.88 -7.52 7.75
C THR A 202 -1.79 -8.93 7.17
N PHE A 203 -2.81 -9.76 7.41
CA PHE A 203 -2.88 -11.10 6.83
C PHE A 203 -3.01 -11.05 5.32
N PHE A 204 -3.92 -10.21 4.81
CA PHE A 204 -4.05 -9.97 3.38
C PHE A 204 -2.71 -9.56 2.76
N ALA A 205 -2.12 -8.48 3.25
CA ALA A 205 -0.89 -7.94 2.68
C ALA A 205 0.26 -8.94 2.71
N ALA A 206 0.47 -9.63 3.86
CA ALA A 206 1.53 -10.62 3.98
C ALA A 206 1.28 -11.85 3.09
N GLU A 207 0.03 -12.31 2.97
CA GLU A 207 -0.30 -13.46 2.14
C GLU A 207 -0.07 -13.17 0.65
N ILE A 208 -0.57 -12.05 0.15
CA ILE A 208 -0.38 -11.66 -1.25
C ILE A 208 1.12 -11.46 -1.54
N TRP A 209 1.84 -10.77 -0.67
CA TRP A 209 3.29 -10.62 -0.77
C TRP A 209 4.01 -11.96 -0.84
N ASN A 210 3.64 -12.90 0.02
CA ASN A 210 4.25 -14.21 0.11
C ASN A 210 3.96 -15.12 -1.09
N CYS A 211 2.97 -14.82 -1.93
CA CYS A 211 2.72 -15.55 -3.16
C CYS A 211 3.89 -15.47 -4.16
N ALA A 212 4.59 -14.34 -4.20
CA ALA A 212 5.61 -14.08 -5.22
C ALA A 212 6.99 -13.75 -4.65
N SER A 213 7.09 -13.04 -3.52
CA SER A 213 8.37 -12.62 -2.96
C SER A 213 9.14 -13.77 -2.31
N LYS A 214 10.48 -13.76 -2.47
CA LYS A 214 11.40 -14.62 -1.71
C LYS A 214 11.58 -14.14 -0.27
N LYS A 215 11.47 -12.83 -0.03
CA LYS A 215 11.56 -12.21 1.31
C LYS A 215 10.22 -12.35 2.03
N LYS A 216 9.97 -13.49 2.65
CA LYS A 216 8.68 -13.78 3.31
C LYS A 216 8.40 -12.84 4.48
N ILE A 217 7.14 -12.44 4.64
CA ILE A 217 6.61 -11.66 5.76
C ILE A 217 5.68 -12.56 6.56
N ILE A 218 5.88 -12.61 7.88
CA ILE A 218 5.02 -13.37 8.80
C ILE A 218 3.76 -12.53 9.05
N PRO A 219 2.55 -13.06 8.77
CA PRO A 219 1.31 -12.36 9.04
C PRO A 219 1.05 -12.34 10.55
N LEU A 220 1.25 -11.20 11.17
CA LEU A 220 0.91 -10.95 12.57
C LEU A 220 -0.23 -9.94 12.64
N MET A 221 -1.02 -9.99 13.71
CA MET A 221 -2.28 -9.26 13.83
C MET A 221 -2.17 -7.73 13.62
N PHE A 222 -1.03 -7.14 13.96
CA PHE A 222 -0.87 -5.69 13.95
C PHE A 222 0.08 -5.19 12.86
N PRO A 223 -0.26 -4.10 12.16
CA PRO A 223 0.54 -3.52 11.08
C PRO A 223 1.98 -3.15 11.47
N PHE A 224 2.24 -2.76 12.71
CA PHE A 224 3.58 -2.42 13.16
C PHE A 224 4.56 -3.61 13.07
N PHE A 225 4.10 -4.85 13.22
CA PHE A 225 4.95 -6.04 13.00
C PHE A 225 5.33 -6.21 11.53
N ILE A 226 4.44 -5.85 10.61
CA ILE A 226 4.76 -5.81 9.18
C ILE A 226 5.83 -4.75 8.91
N LYS A 227 5.68 -3.53 9.49
CA LYS A 227 6.69 -2.45 9.40
C LYS A 227 8.07 -2.93 9.81
N TRP A 228 8.17 -3.57 10.98
CA TRP A 228 9.43 -4.11 11.48
C TRP A 228 10.07 -5.10 10.52
N GLN A 229 9.30 -6.04 10.01
CA GLN A 229 9.78 -7.02 9.05
C GLN A 229 10.19 -6.37 7.72
N ILE A 230 9.46 -5.36 7.26
CA ILE A 230 9.81 -4.56 6.08
C ILE A 230 11.21 -3.95 6.28
N LEU A 231 11.41 -3.21 7.37
CA LEU A 231 12.68 -2.54 7.66
C LEU A 231 13.83 -3.52 7.84
N ALA A 232 13.63 -4.61 8.59
CA ALA A 232 14.62 -5.67 8.80
C ALA A 232 15.05 -6.35 7.49
N LYS A 233 14.22 -6.33 6.45
CA LYS A 233 14.49 -6.92 5.14
C LYS A 233 15.02 -5.90 4.11
N GLY A 234 15.40 -4.70 4.57
CA GLY A 234 15.94 -3.64 3.72
C GLY A 234 14.86 -2.84 2.99
N GLY A 235 13.69 -2.73 3.59
CA GLY A 235 12.63 -1.84 3.11
C GLY A 235 12.94 -0.36 3.38
N ASN A 236 12.20 0.52 2.74
CA ASN A 236 12.35 1.97 2.80
C ASN A 236 11.12 2.63 3.41
N LYS A 237 11.22 3.96 3.62
CA LYS A 237 10.13 4.83 4.05
C LYS A 237 9.62 5.65 2.87
N ASP A 238 8.40 6.18 3.00
CA ASP A 238 7.83 7.20 2.11
C ASP A 238 7.67 6.78 0.64
N VAL A 239 7.03 5.61 0.41
CA VAL A 239 6.62 5.20 -0.94
C VAL A 239 5.63 6.22 -1.53
N GLU A 240 5.89 6.63 -2.77
CA GLU A 240 4.92 7.36 -3.58
C GLU A 240 4.05 6.37 -4.35
N MET A 241 2.75 6.55 -4.28
CA MET A 241 1.77 5.84 -5.10
C MET A 241 1.27 6.78 -6.19
N LYS A 242 1.03 6.23 -7.37
CA LYS A 242 0.41 7.00 -8.47
C LYS A 242 -0.93 7.56 -7.98
N PRO A 243 -1.22 8.83 -8.24
CA PRO A 243 -2.48 9.44 -7.83
C PRO A 243 -3.66 8.78 -8.54
N VAL A 244 -4.77 8.64 -7.81
CA VAL A 244 -6.03 8.10 -8.34
C VAL A 244 -7.20 8.98 -7.89
N GLU A 245 -8.25 9.02 -8.70
CA GLU A 245 -9.47 9.72 -8.38
C GLU A 245 -10.40 8.86 -7.52
N LYS A 246 -11.38 9.52 -6.84
CA LYS A 246 -12.38 8.81 -6.03
C LYS A 246 -13.19 7.81 -6.86
N THR A 247 -13.45 8.13 -8.12
CA THR A 247 -14.14 7.28 -9.10
C THR A 247 -13.40 5.99 -9.43
N ASP A 248 -12.11 5.93 -9.16
CA ASP A 248 -11.27 4.74 -9.37
C ASP A 248 -11.14 3.86 -8.11
N CYS A 249 -11.88 4.20 -7.05
CA CYS A 249 -11.95 3.40 -5.83
C CYS A 249 -13.06 2.35 -5.93
N PHE A 250 -12.70 1.09 -5.77
CA PHE A 250 -13.64 -0.03 -5.91
C PHE A 250 -13.60 -0.94 -4.70
N LYS A 251 -14.72 -1.65 -4.48
CA LYS A 251 -14.81 -2.77 -3.55
C LYS A 251 -14.98 -4.07 -4.31
N GLN A 252 -14.26 -5.12 -3.91
CA GLN A 252 -14.49 -6.45 -4.43
C GLN A 252 -15.76 -7.05 -3.84
N ARG A 253 -16.57 -7.66 -4.69
CA ARG A 253 -17.70 -8.49 -4.34
C ARG A 253 -17.48 -9.91 -4.89
N GLY A 254 -18.02 -10.89 -4.21
CA GLY A 254 -17.78 -12.29 -4.53
C GLY A 254 -16.32 -12.71 -4.31
N SER A 255 -15.99 -13.94 -4.64
CA SER A 255 -14.65 -14.49 -4.56
C SER A 255 -14.38 -15.49 -5.70
N GLY A 256 -13.11 -15.75 -6.00
CA GLY A 256 -12.70 -16.67 -7.05
C GLY A 256 -13.26 -16.28 -8.42
N LYS A 257 -13.98 -17.19 -9.07
CA LYS A 257 -14.57 -16.96 -10.40
C LYS A 257 -15.72 -15.95 -10.39
N ASN A 258 -16.36 -15.75 -9.24
CA ASN A 258 -17.47 -14.80 -9.07
C ASN A 258 -16.98 -13.43 -8.56
N ALA A 259 -15.69 -13.25 -8.39
CA ALA A 259 -15.12 -11.98 -7.96
C ALA A 259 -15.31 -10.91 -9.04
N HIS A 260 -15.81 -9.76 -8.64
CA HIS A 260 -15.96 -8.56 -9.47
C HIS A 260 -15.82 -7.33 -8.60
N ILE A 261 -15.59 -6.19 -9.22
CA ILE A 261 -15.48 -4.92 -8.51
C ILE A 261 -16.71 -4.06 -8.73
N VAL A 262 -17.11 -3.36 -7.68
CA VAL A 262 -18.15 -2.33 -7.71
C VAL A 262 -17.56 -1.03 -7.16
N GLN A 263 -17.99 0.10 -7.68
CA GLN A 263 -17.53 1.39 -7.17
C GLN A 263 -17.88 1.55 -5.69
N VAL A 264 -16.97 2.13 -4.91
CA VAL A 264 -17.23 2.45 -3.50
C VAL A 264 -18.39 3.45 -3.43
N LYS A 265 -19.34 3.20 -2.52
CA LYS A 265 -20.51 4.06 -2.35
C LYS A 265 -20.11 5.49 -2.04
N GLU A 266 -20.88 6.42 -2.57
CA GLU A 266 -20.74 7.84 -2.26
C GLU A 266 -20.82 8.07 -0.74
N GLY A 267 -20.01 9.00 -0.23
CA GLY A 267 -19.91 9.27 1.20
C GLY A 267 -18.96 8.38 2.00
N THR A 268 -18.64 7.16 1.51
CA THR A 268 -17.78 6.22 2.25
C THR A 268 -16.35 6.73 2.45
N LEU A 269 -15.82 7.49 1.49
CA LEU A 269 -14.45 8.01 1.48
C LEU A 269 -14.38 9.52 1.79
N ASP A 270 -15.42 10.11 2.39
CA ASP A 270 -15.45 11.54 2.63
C ASP A 270 -14.77 11.92 3.97
N SER A 271 -14.60 10.96 4.88
CA SER A 271 -13.84 11.11 6.11
C SER A 271 -12.43 10.54 5.98
N LYS A 272 -11.50 11.12 6.74
CA LYS A 272 -10.12 10.61 6.83
C LYS A 272 -10.14 9.20 7.43
N LEU A 273 -9.58 8.23 6.71
CA LEU A 273 -9.59 6.82 7.10
C LEU A 273 -8.34 6.41 7.90
N PHE A 274 -7.26 7.20 7.84
CA PHE A 274 -5.95 6.93 8.46
C PHE A 274 -5.43 8.16 9.20
#